data_420ec9bd261395ee7c7127451ffaac9e
#
_entry.id   420ec9bd261395ee7c7127451ffaac9e
#
_cell.length_a   1.000
_cell.length_b   1.000
_cell.length_c   1.000
_cell.angle_alpha   90.00
_cell.angle_beta   90.00
_cell.angle_gamma   90.00
#
_symmetry.space_group_name_H-M   'P 1'
#
loop_
_entity.id
_entity.type
_entity.pdbx_description
1 polymer ?
#
loop_
_entity_poly.entity_id
_entity_poly.type
_entity_poly.pdbx_seq_one_letter_code
_entity_poly.pdbx_strand_id
1 'polypeptide(L)'
;LVEDSFEVTGFHEGRGRLKGKLGALIVKTQKGTTTKIGGGFSDRQREYLWEIRDQLIGEECEAEFMEYTPAGRLRHPEFLKMRFDKGEM
;
A
#
# COMPACT_ATOMS: atom_id res chain seq x y z
N LEU A 1 17.00 1.43 5.11
CA LEU A 1 15.70 1.33 4.51
C LEU A 1 15.72 1.84 3.08
N VAL A 2 14.91 1.24 2.24
CA VAL A 2 14.78 1.61 0.84
C VAL A 2 13.39 2.19 0.64
N GLU A 3 13.28 3.28 -0.12
CA GLU A 3 11.98 3.85 -0.51
C GLU A 3 11.79 3.63 -2.00
N ASP A 4 10.59 3.28 -2.40
CA ASP A 4 10.28 3.11 -3.80
C ASP A 4 8.78 3.28 -4.01
N SER A 5 8.39 3.38 -5.29
CA SER A 5 7.00 3.51 -5.69
C SER A 5 6.51 2.19 -6.25
N PHE A 6 5.24 1.87 -5.98
CA PHE A 6 4.64 0.62 -6.39
C PHE A 6 3.23 0.86 -6.90
N GLU A 7 2.85 0.15 -7.94
CA GLU A 7 1.50 0.23 -8.48
C GLU A 7 0.53 -0.53 -7.58
N VAL A 8 -0.57 0.11 -7.21
CA VAL A 8 -1.63 -0.55 -6.42
C VAL A 8 -2.46 -1.40 -7.36
N THR A 9 -2.60 -2.69 -7.03
CA THR A 9 -3.37 -3.64 -7.83
C THR A 9 -4.58 -4.18 -7.06
N GLY A 10 -4.67 -3.93 -5.76
CA GLY A 10 -5.79 -4.41 -4.96
C GLY A 10 -5.72 -3.88 -3.55
N PHE A 11 -6.64 -4.36 -2.72
CA PHE A 11 -6.73 -3.92 -1.33
C PHE A 11 -7.46 -4.97 -0.52
N HIS A 12 -7.26 -4.92 0.80
CA HIS A 12 -8.00 -5.75 1.75
C HIS A 12 -8.63 -4.88 2.80
N GLU A 13 -9.84 -5.24 3.20
CA GLU A 13 -10.50 -4.61 4.34
C GLU A 13 -9.81 -5.04 5.63
N GLY A 14 -9.74 -4.14 6.60
CA GLY A 14 -9.19 -4.45 7.90
C GLY A 14 -10.11 -5.38 8.68
N ARG A 15 -9.57 -5.96 9.74
CA ARG A 15 -10.28 -6.88 10.60
C ARG A 15 -10.34 -6.31 12.00
N GLY A 16 -11.30 -6.81 12.80
CA GLY A 16 -11.47 -6.35 14.17
C GLY A 16 -11.76 -4.87 14.21
N ARG A 17 -10.98 -4.12 14.95
CA ARG A 17 -11.19 -2.68 15.09
C ARG A 17 -10.98 -1.93 13.77
N LEU A 18 -10.37 -2.55 12.78
CA LEU A 18 -10.14 -1.94 11.48
C LEU A 18 -11.23 -2.29 10.46
N LYS A 19 -12.28 -2.97 10.87
CA LYS A 19 -13.37 -3.30 9.96
C LYS A 19 -14.00 -2.01 9.43
N GLY A 20 -14.26 -1.96 8.12
CA GLY A 20 -14.76 -0.75 7.47
C GLY A 20 -13.66 0.23 7.10
N LYS A 21 -12.40 -0.15 7.32
CA LYS A 21 -11.23 0.67 7.00
C LYS A 21 -10.25 -0.17 6.19
N LEU A 22 -9.29 0.49 5.57
CA LEU A 22 -8.27 -0.23 4.80
C LEU A 22 -7.40 -1.06 5.76
N GLY A 23 -7.25 -2.34 5.44
CA GLY A 23 -6.34 -3.22 6.16
C GLY A 23 -4.97 -3.26 5.53
N ALA A 24 -4.91 -3.41 4.21
CA ALA A 24 -3.65 -3.48 3.48
C ALA A 24 -3.88 -3.12 2.03
N LEU A 25 -2.83 -2.65 1.38
CA LEU A 25 -2.79 -2.48 -0.07
C LEU A 25 -2.05 -3.68 -0.68
N ILE A 26 -2.51 -4.10 -1.85
CA ILE A 26 -1.80 -5.08 -2.65
C ILE A 26 -1.10 -4.29 -3.73
N VAL A 27 0.20 -4.47 -3.85
CA VAL A 27 0.99 -3.70 -4.82
C VAL A 27 1.84 -4.64 -5.66
N LYS A 28 2.22 -4.14 -6.84
CA LYS A 28 3.12 -4.85 -7.74
C LYS A 28 4.50 -4.26 -7.58
N THR A 29 5.49 -5.12 -7.36
CA THR A 29 6.87 -4.68 -7.18
C THR A 29 7.55 -4.51 -8.53
N GLN A 30 8.73 -3.90 -8.50
CA GLN A 30 9.55 -3.73 -9.71
C GLN A 30 9.97 -5.09 -10.28
N LYS A 31 9.93 -6.13 -9.48
CA LYS A 31 10.26 -7.49 -9.92
C LYS A 31 9.07 -8.24 -10.51
N GLY A 32 7.91 -7.58 -10.60
CA GLY A 32 6.72 -8.18 -11.17
C GLY A 32 5.93 -9.05 -10.21
N THR A 33 6.35 -9.15 -8.96
CA THR A 33 5.64 -9.90 -7.93
C THR A 33 4.64 -9.00 -7.22
N THR A 34 3.64 -9.59 -6.55
CA THR A 34 2.72 -8.83 -5.73
C THR A 34 3.04 -9.04 -4.26
N THR A 35 2.79 -8.01 -3.47
CA THR A 35 3.04 -8.05 -2.04
C THR A 35 2.02 -7.19 -1.33
N LYS A 36 1.89 -7.38 -0.02
CA LYS A 36 0.97 -6.59 0.80
C LYS A 36 1.73 -5.53 1.57
N ILE A 37 1.11 -4.36 1.70
CA ILE A 37 1.60 -3.31 2.59
C ILE A 37 0.50 -3.06 3.61
N GLY A 38 0.70 -3.51 4.84
CA GLY A 38 -0.31 -3.43 5.90
C GLY A 38 0.05 -2.51 7.05
N GLY A 39 1.22 -1.88 7.02
CA GLY A 39 1.67 -0.97 8.07
C GLY A 39 1.97 0.41 7.53
N GLY A 40 2.17 1.37 8.44
CA GLY A 40 2.51 2.74 8.09
C GLY A 40 1.31 3.65 7.86
N PHE A 41 0.10 3.14 7.99
CA PHE A 41 -1.11 3.93 7.81
C PHE A 41 -1.57 4.51 9.15
N SER A 42 -1.98 5.78 9.15
CA SER A 42 -2.73 6.33 10.26
C SER A 42 -4.19 5.85 10.17
N ASP A 43 -4.93 5.95 11.28
CA ASP A 43 -6.35 5.58 11.27
C ASP A 43 -7.13 6.42 10.27
N ARG A 44 -6.81 7.71 10.18
CA ARG A 44 -7.47 8.61 9.22
C ARG A 44 -7.18 8.18 7.78
N GLN A 45 -5.92 7.80 7.50
CA GLN A 45 -5.57 7.31 6.18
C GLN A 45 -6.33 6.03 5.85
N ARG A 46 -6.45 5.12 6.81
CA ARG A 46 -7.18 3.87 6.60
C ARG A 46 -8.64 4.13 6.27
N GLU A 47 -9.26 5.09 6.96
CA GLU A 47 -10.66 5.45 6.69
C GLU A 47 -10.81 6.05 5.31
N TYR A 48 -9.99 7.05 5.00
CA TYR A 48 -10.08 7.75 3.73
C TYR A 48 -9.77 6.84 2.55
N LEU A 49 -8.70 6.08 2.63
CA LEU A 49 -8.31 5.19 1.52
C LEU A 49 -9.35 4.11 1.29
N TRP A 50 -10.02 3.66 2.35
CA TRP A 50 -11.10 2.70 2.19
C TRP A 50 -12.27 3.31 1.42
N GLU A 51 -12.62 4.56 1.70
CA GLU A 51 -13.69 5.24 0.98
C GLU A 51 -13.41 5.35 -0.52
N ILE A 52 -12.17 5.62 -0.89
CA ILE A 52 -11.79 5.83 -2.29
C ILE A 52 -11.10 4.61 -2.90
N ARG A 53 -11.25 3.45 -2.29
CA ARG A 53 -10.43 2.27 -2.64
C ARG A 53 -10.45 1.90 -4.13
N ASP A 54 -11.58 2.05 -4.79
CA ASP A 54 -11.66 1.72 -6.21
C ASP A 54 -10.80 2.66 -7.06
N GLN A 55 -10.57 3.87 -6.58
CA GLN A 55 -9.74 4.86 -7.28
C GLN A 55 -8.25 4.62 -7.08
N LEU A 56 -7.89 3.74 -6.16
CA LEU A 56 -6.47 3.44 -5.89
C LEU A 56 -5.87 2.50 -6.91
N ILE A 57 -6.71 1.68 -7.55
CA ILE A 57 -6.24 0.67 -8.50
C ILE A 57 -5.59 1.36 -9.69
N GLY A 58 -4.34 0.99 -10.00
CA GLY A 58 -3.58 1.58 -11.08
C GLY A 58 -2.78 2.82 -10.68
N GLU A 59 -3.05 3.38 -9.50
CA GLU A 59 -2.28 4.49 -8.98
C GLU A 59 -1.04 3.98 -8.27
N GLU A 60 -0.06 4.86 -8.04
CA GLU A 60 1.16 4.47 -7.35
C GLU A 60 1.13 4.93 -5.91
N CYS A 61 1.74 4.14 -5.03
CA CYS A 61 2.00 4.56 -3.67
C CYS A 61 3.50 4.49 -3.41
N GLU A 62 3.96 5.26 -2.43
CA GLU A 62 5.33 5.18 -1.95
C GLU A 62 5.36 4.44 -0.64
N ALA A 63 6.35 3.58 -0.49
CA ALA A 63 6.56 2.82 0.72
C ALA A 63 8.04 2.66 0.98
N GLU A 64 8.40 2.45 2.23
CA GLU A 64 9.77 2.09 2.58
C GLU A 64 9.77 0.64 3.06
N PHE A 65 10.90 -0.03 2.87
CA PHE A 65 11.03 -1.42 3.25
C PHE A 65 12.50 -1.74 3.49
N MET A 66 12.77 -2.88 4.12
CA MET A 66 14.14 -3.23 4.47
C MET A 66 14.90 -3.79 3.27
N GLU A 67 14.29 -4.74 2.58
CA GLU A 67 14.94 -5.42 1.46
C GLU A 67 13.89 -6.26 0.74
N TYR A 68 14.23 -6.73 -0.45
CA TYR A 68 13.41 -7.74 -1.11
C TYR A 68 13.70 -9.11 -0.50
N THR A 69 12.65 -9.93 -0.34
CA THR A 69 12.83 -11.32 0.05
C THR A 69 13.29 -12.12 -1.16
N PRO A 70 13.78 -13.36 -0.98
CA PRO A 70 14.13 -14.22 -2.10
C PRO A 70 12.97 -14.43 -3.07
N ALA A 71 11.72 -14.38 -2.58
CA ALA A 71 10.53 -14.53 -3.43
C ALA A 71 10.16 -13.23 -4.16
N GLY A 72 10.93 -12.16 -3.99
CA GLY A 72 10.67 -10.89 -4.65
C GLY A 72 9.63 -10.03 -3.96
N ARG A 73 9.31 -10.34 -2.72
CA ARG A 73 8.37 -9.54 -1.92
C ARG A 73 9.12 -8.55 -1.05
N LEU A 74 8.38 -7.62 -0.46
CA LEU A 74 8.99 -6.60 0.39
C LEU A 74 9.05 -7.11 1.84
N ARG A 75 10.19 -6.89 2.51
CA ARG A 75 10.32 -7.22 3.92
C ARG A 75 10.02 -5.98 4.75
N HIS A 76 9.07 -6.11 5.68
CA HIS A 76 8.62 -5.05 6.60
C HIS A 76 8.28 -3.74 5.88
N PRO A 77 7.36 -3.79 4.88
CA PRO A 77 6.99 -2.58 4.17
C PRO A 77 6.13 -1.68 5.02
N GLU A 78 6.36 -0.36 4.89
CA GLU A 78 5.58 0.68 5.58
C GLU A 78 5.12 1.67 4.55
N PHE A 79 3.82 1.91 4.51
CA PHE A 79 3.20 2.88 3.61
C PHE A 79 3.65 4.29 3.97
N LEU A 80 3.99 5.09 2.97
CA LEU A 80 4.34 6.49 3.17
C LEU A 80 3.24 7.41 2.65
N LYS A 81 2.86 7.26 1.39
CA LYS A 81 1.80 8.10 0.82
C LYS A 81 1.33 7.55 -0.51
N MET A 82 0.14 7.99 -0.94
CA MET A 82 -0.31 7.74 -2.31
C MET A 82 0.24 8.81 -3.23
N ARG A 83 0.45 8.42 -4.48
CA ARG A 83 0.79 9.35 -5.56
C ARG A 83 -0.30 9.25 -6.60
N PHE A 84 -1.06 10.33 -6.76
CA PHE A 84 -2.09 10.36 -7.78
C PHE A 84 -1.58 11.15 -8.99
N ASP A 85 -2.13 10.88 -10.16
CA ASP A 85 -1.72 11.55 -11.38
C ASP A 85 -1.78 13.06 -11.25
N LYS A 86 -2.71 13.58 -10.44
CA LYS A 86 -2.95 15.00 -10.30
C LYS A 86 -2.40 15.58 -9.00
N GLY A 87 -1.64 14.82 -8.25
CA GLY A 87 -1.07 15.28 -7.00
C GLY A 87 -0.75 14.14 -6.07
N GLU A 88 -0.34 14.50 -4.87
CA GLU A 88 0.05 13.57 -3.83
C GLU A 88 -0.85 13.71 -2.63
N MET A 89 -0.87 12.64 -1.84
CA MET A 89 -1.67 12.61 -0.67
C MET A 89 -0.85 12.16 0.52
#